data_ca31ac70d89b15cc18cad0f3c44c13c2
#
_entry.id   ca31ac70d89b15cc18cad0f3c44c13c2
#
_cell.length_a   1.000
_cell.length_b   1.000
_cell.length_c   1.000
_cell.angle_alpha   90.00
_cell.angle_beta   90.00
_cell.angle_gamma   90.00
#
_symmetry.space_group_name_H-M   'P 1'
#
loop_
_entity.id
_entity.type
_entity.pdbx_description
1 polymer ?
#
loop_
_entity_poly.entity_id
_entity_poly.type
_entity_poly.pdbx_seq_one_letter_code
_entity_poly.pdbx_strand_id
1 'polypeptide(L)'
;SQKAGIKVKTIIGDSAYSEKGNIEFANRNNIKLVAKLNPSVTQGFRKKEDEFQFNKDAGMYVCKEGHMAIRKARQGKKNISTNQTDTYYFDIEKCKICPQKEGCYKDGAKSKTYSVTIKSDIHKSQIAFQESEYFKEKSKERYKIEAKNSELKHRHGYDKASSSGLIGMEIQGALAIFTVNIKRILKILG
;
A
#
# COMPACT_ATOMS: atom_id res chain seq x y z
N SER A 1 -17.59 3.42 -15.21
CA SER A 1 -18.85 2.85 -14.64
C SER A 1 -20.02 3.83 -14.74
N GLN A 2 -19.86 5.12 -14.43
CA GLN A 2 -20.94 6.12 -14.55
C GLN A 2 -21.47 6.24 -15.98
N LYS A 3 -20.59 6.23 -17.01
CA LYS A 3 -20.99 6.25 -18.42
C LYS A 3 -21.79 5.00 -18.84
N ALA A 4 -21.64 3.88 -18.15
CA ALA A 4 -22.34 2.64 -18.42
C ALA A 4 -23.56 2.41 -17.49
N GLY A 5 -23.94 3.38 -16.67
CA GLY A 5 -25.06 3.25 -15.71
C GLY A 5 -24.84 2.25 -14.58
N ILE A 6 -23.62 1.72 -14.43
CA ILE A 6 -23.31 0.70 -13.42
C ILE A 6 -22.94 1.36 -12.09
N LYS A 7 -23.69 1.05 -11.04
CA LYS A 7 -23.39 1.48 -9.67
C LYS A 7 -22.34 0.54 -9.04
N VAL A 8 -21.11 1.04 -8.86
CA VAL A 8 -20.04 0.30 -8.18
C VAL A 8 -20.31 0.30 -6.67
N LYS A 9 -20.39 -0.88 -6.07
CA LYS A 9 -20.57 -1.06 -4.61
C LYS A 9 -19.30 -1.47 -3.90
N THR A 10 -18.40 -2.16 -4.61
CA THR A 10 -17.17 -2.71 -4.03
C THR A 10 -16.04 -2.60 -5.04
N ILE A 11 -14.87 -2.18 -4.57
CA ILE A 11 -13.63 -2.18 -5.34
C ILE A 11 -12.65 -3.10 -4.62
N ILE A 12 -12.07 -4.05 -5.35
CA ILE A 12 -11.04 -4.96 -4.84
C ILE A 12 -9.71 -4.58 -5.51
N GLY A 13 -8.71 -4.28 -4.71
CA GLY A 13 -7.41 -3.84 -5.21
C GLY A 13 -6.24 -4.34 -4.36
N ASP A 14 -5.03 -4.03 -4.81
CA ASP A 14 -3.83 -4.24 -4.02
C ASP A 14 -3.61 -3.11 -3.00
N SER A 15 -2.51 -3.20 -2.25
CA SER A 15 -2.18 -2.22 -1.22
C SER A 15 -1.86 -0.82 -1.77
N ALA A 16 -1.54 -0.67 -3.06
CA ALA A 16 -1.31 0.64 -3.68
C ALA A 16 -2.59 1.48 -3.71
N TYR A 17 -3.76 0.83 -3.79
CA TYR A 17 -5.06 1.52 -3.75
C TYR A 17 -5.49 1.94 -2.34
N SER A 18 -4.76 1.56 -1.29
CA SER A 18 -5.12 1.87 0.11
C SER A 18 -4.60 3.22 0.61
N GLU A 19 -4.27 4.14 -0.27
CA GLU A 19 -3.94 5.51 0.11
C GLU A 19 -5.13 6.20 0.78
N LYS A 20 -4.83 7.11 1.71
CA LYS A 20 -5.85 7.84 2.48
C LYS A 20 -6.89 8.50 1.58
N GLY A 21 -6.47 9.15 0.48
CA GLY A 21 -7.37 9.81 -0.47
C GLY A 21 -8.34 8.84 -1.15
N ASN A 22 -7.87 7.65 -1.52
CA ASN A 22 -8.70 6.60 -2.13
C ASN A 22 -9.73 6.04 -1.14
N ILE A 23 -9.33 5.83 0.12
CA ILE A 23 -10.25 5.37 1.17
C ILE A 23 -11.32 6.44 1.45
N GLU A 24 -10.92 7.72 1.54
CA GLU A 24 -11.85 8.84 1.71
C GLU A 24 -12.85 8.93 0.56
N PHE A 25 -12.36 8.83 -0.67
CA PHE A 25 -13.21 8.82 -1.86
C PHE A 25 -14.22 7.67 -1.83
N ALA A 26 -13.76 6.47 -1.52
CA ALA A 26 -14.61 5.28 -1.43
C ALA A 26 -15.71 5.47 -0.36
N ASN A 27 -15.33 5.96 0.83
CA ASN A 27 -16.26 6.21 1.92
C ASN A 27 -17.32 7.25 1.55
N ARG A 28 -16.93 8.38 0.93
CA ARG A 28 -17.86 9.43 0.47
C ARG A 28 -18.86 8.92 -0.56
N ASN A 29 -18.48 7.95 -1.37
CA ASN A 29 -19.32 7.39 -2.43
C ASN A 29 -20.04 6.10 -2.01
N ASN A 30 -20.00 5.72 -0.73
CA ASN A 30 -20.54 4.46 -0.21
C ASN A 30 -20.02 3.22 -0.95
N ILE A 31 -18.73 3.23 -1.31
CA ILE A 31 -18.02 2.14 -1.96
C ILE A 31 -17.17 1.41 -0.91
N LYS A 32 -17.27 0.10 -0.84
CA LYS A 32 -16.40 -0.73 0.01
C LYS A 32 -15.07 -0.95 -0.70
N LEU A 33 -13.98 -0.39 -0.17
CA LEU A 33 -12.64 -0.56 -0.71
C LEU A 33 -11.95 -1.76 -0.02
N VAL A 34 -11.90 -2.88 -0.70
CA VAL A 34 -11.22 -4.11 -0.26
C VAL A 34 -9.78 -4.08 -0.75
N ALA A 35 -8.96 -3.30 -0.08
CA ALA A 35 -7.53 -3.19 -0.29
C ALA A 35 -6.82 -3.19 1.07
N LYS A 36 -5.81 -4.06 1.23
CA LYS A 36 -5.01 -4.11 2.47
C LYS A 36 -4.20 -2.83 2.58
N LEU A 37 -4.13 -2.28 3.79
CA LEU A 37 -3.28 -1.12 4.04
C LEU A 37 -1.81 -1.44 3.73
N ASN A 38 -1.14 -0.46 3.15
CA ASN A 38 0.28 -0.57 2.87
C ASN A 38 1.06 -0.80 4.17
N PRO A 39 2.06 -1.71 4.20
CA PRO A 39 2.90 -1.94 5.38
C PRO A 39 3.52 -0.67 5.97
N SER A 40 3.83 0.33 5.15
CA SER A 40 4.32 1.62 5.63
C SER A 40 3.35 2.33 6.59
N VAL A 41 2.04 2.09 6.45
CA VAL A 41 1.02 2.64 7.35
C VAL A 41 0.84 1.79 8.60
N THR A 42 0.95 0.48 8.48
CA THR A 42 0.67 -0.46 9.57
C THR A 42 1.89 -0.73 10.45
N GLN A 43 3.09 -0.76 9.85
CA GLN A 43 4.35 -1.16 10.49
C GLN A 43 5.39 -0.03 10.55
N GLY A 44 5.13 1.13 9.92
CA GLY A 44 6.11 2.18 9.70
C GLY A 44 6.97 1.91 8.45
N PHE A 45 8.04 2.68 8.28
CA PHE A 45 8.93 2.58 7.11
C PHE A 45 9.98 1.46 7.23
N ARG A 46 10.00 0.73 8.34
CA ARG A 46 10.97 -0.33 8.60
C ARG A 46 10.32 -1.67 8.83
N LYS A 47 11.09 -2.72 8.54
CA LYS A 47 10.68 -4.10 8.77
C LYS A 47 10.55 -4.36 10.28
N LYS A 48 9.70 -5.31 10.65
CA LYS A 48 9.47 -5.75 12.04
C LYS A 48 10.76 -6.23 12.72
N GLU A 49 11.73 -6.65 11.93
CA GLU A 49 13.06 -7.14 12.34
C GLU A 49 14.01 -6.05 12.85
N ASP A 50 13.70 -4.76 12.63
CA ASP A 50 14.55 -3.64 13.05
C ASP A 50 14.53 -3.40 14.57
N GLU A 51 13.74 -4.16 15.32
CA GLU A 51 13.69 -4.26 16.79
C GLU A 51 13.74 -2.93 17.55
N PHE A 52 13.12 -1.89 17.01
CA PHE A 52 12.89 -0.66 17.76
C PHE A 52 11.67 -0.83 18.66
N GLN A 53 11.88 -0.79 19.96
CA GLN A 53 10.82 -0.93 20.97
C GLN A 53 10.35 0.44 21.45
N PHE A 54 9.03 0.58 21.61
CA PHE A 54 8.45 1.82 22.13
C PHE A 54 8.41 1.78 23.65
N ASN A 55 9.16 2.67 24.30
CA ASN A 55 9.07 2.90 25.74
C ASN A 55 7.89 3.83 26.02
N LYS A 56 6.84 3.31 26.66
CA LYS A 56 5.60 4.04 26.92
C LYS A 56 5.79 5.17 27.92
N ASP A 57 6.65 4.99 28.91
CA ASP A 57 6.87 5.96 29.99
C ASP A 57 7.63 7.18 29.50
N ALA A 58 8.65 6.97 28.66
CA ALA A 58 9.41 8.04 28.05
C ALA A 58 8.75 8.60 26.76
N GLY A 59 7.78 7.91 26.16
CA GLY A 59 7.18 8.28 24.88
C GLY A 59 8.16 8.22 23.70
N MET A 60 9.25 7.45 23.84
CA MET A 60 10.36 7.38 22.90
C MET A 60 10.63 5.94 22.45
N TYR A 61 11.25 5.78 21.29
CA TYR A 61 11.74 4.49 20.82
C TYR A 61 13.14 4.19 21.35
N VAL A 62 13.37 2.94 21.66
CA VAL A 62 14.65 2.37 22.07
C VAL A 62 15.12 1.44 20.95
N CYS A 63 16.37 1.55 20.53
CA CYS A 63 16.95 0.68 19.52
C CYS A 63 17.35 -0.69 20.12
N LYS A 64 17.76 -1.62 19.26
CA LYS A 64 18.18 -2.97 19.61
C LYS A 64 19.28 -3.01 20.69
N GLU A 65 20.21 -2.05 20.65
CA GLU A 65 21.31 -1.91 21.65
C GLU A 65 20.89 -1.13 22.91
N GLY A 66 19.60 -0.91 23.12
CA GLY A 66 19.12 -0.23 24.33
C GLY A 66 19.26 1.29 24.31
N HIS A 67 19.71 1.91 23.21
CA HIS A 67 19.79 3.36 23.16
C HIS A 67 18.44 3.98 22.86
N MET A 68 17.99 4.88 23.74
CA MET A 68 16.75 5.64 23.57
C MET A 68 16.95 6.80 22.61
N ALA A 69 15.92 7.10 21.79
CA ALA A 69 15.89 8.30 20.98
C ALA A 69 16.00 9.56 21.86
N ILE A 70 16.79 10.52 21.42
CA ILE A 70 17.06 11.77 22.16
C ILE A 70 16.08 12.89 21.82
N ARG A 71 15.39 12.77 20.69
CA ARG A 71 14.45 13.78 20.19
C ARG A 71 13.37 13.13 19.32
N LYS A 72 12.18 13.73 19.36
CA LYS A 72 11.05 13.41 18.48
C LYS A 72 10.61 14.65 17.73
N ALA A 73 10.30 14.51 16.45
CA ALA A 73 9.72 15.56 15.63
C ALA A 73 8.57 15.00 14.78
N ARG A 74 7.50 15.78 14.66
CA ARG A 74 6.37 15.46 13.78
C ARG A 74 6.59 16.09 12.42
N GLN A 75 6.44 15.29 11.38
CA GLN A 75 6.59 15.70 9.99
C GLN A 75 5.27 15.50 9.23
N GLY A 76 5.07 16.29 8.18
CA GLY A 76 3.87 16.28 7.36
C GLY A 76 2.79 17.26 7.84
N LYS A 77 2.03 17.79 6.88
CA LYS A 77 0.94 18.73 7.16
C LYS A 77 -0.31 17.98 7.61
N LYS A 78 -1.02 18.53 8.60
CA LYS A 78 -2.33 18.04 9.01
C LYS A 78 -3.34 18.30 7.87
N ASN A 79 -4.22 17.33 7.60
CA ASN A 79 -5.30 17.45 6.61
C ASN A 79 -4.91 17.41 5.12
N ILE A 80 -3.72 16.94 4.77
CA ILE A 80 -3.38 16.56 3.39
C ILE A 80 -3.56 15.05 3.22
N SER A 81 -3.69 14.59 1.99
CA SER A 81 -3.86 13.17 1.61
C SER A 81 -2.78 12.22 2.13
N THR A 82 -1.63 12.77 2.56
CA THR A 82 -0.53 12.01 3.16
C THR A 82 -0.65 11.96 4.68
N ASN A 83 -0.19 10.86 5.28
CA ASN A 83 -0.14 10.74 6.73
C ASN A 83 1.02 11.54 7.33
N GLN A 84 0.78 12.08 8.53
CA GLN A 84 1.87 12.60 9.35
C GLN A 84 2.76 11.46 9.86
N THR A 85 4.03 11.77 10.11
CA THR A 85 5.02 10.83 10.63
C THR A 85 5.66 11.39 11.89
N ASP A 86 5.77 10.60 12.94
CA ASP A 86 6.62 10.90 14.08
C ASP A 86 8.01 10.32 13.80
N THR A 87 9.02 11.18 13.74
CA THR A 87 10.42 10.82 13.50
C THR A 87 11.20 10.96 14.79
N TYR A 88 11.81 9.88 15.21
CA TYR A 88 12.64 9.75 16.40
C TYR A 88 14.11 9.79 16.01
N TYR A 89 14.90 10.61 16.68
CA TYR A 89 16.31 10.84 16.40
C TYR A 89 17.16 10.19 17.47
N PHE A 90 18.19 9.49 17.07
CA PHE A 90 19.14 8.82 17.95
C PHE A 90 20.47 9.56 17.99
N ASP A 91 21.19 9.39 19.10
CA ASP A 91 22.53 9.93 19.28
C ASP A 91 23.50 9.29 18.28
N ILE A 92 24.02 10.11 17.39
CA ILE A 92 24.86 9.64 16.29
C ILE A 92 26.23 9.14 16.78
N GLU A 93 26.76 9.74 17.86
CA GLU A 93 28.06 9.32 18.40
C GLU A 93 27.97 7.88 18.95
N LYS A 94 26.86 7.55 19.59
CA LYS A 94 26.59 6.17 20.02
C LYS A 94 26.40 5.22 18.83
N CYS A 95 25.78 5.70 17.75
CA CYS A 95 25.58 4.89 16.53
C CYS A 95 26.88 4.58 15.79
N LYS A 96 27.87 5.49 15.80
CA LYS A 96 29.17 5.30 15.16
C LYS A 96 29.98 4.15 15.77
N ILE A 97 29.91 3.98 17.07
CA ILE A 97 30.64 2.95 17.84
C ILE A 97 29.80 1.73 18.16
N CYS A 98 28.55 1.68 17.71
CA CYS A 98 27.60 0.62 18.01
C CYS A 98 28.09 -0.73 17.43
N PRO A 99 28.11 -1.82 18.23
CA PRO A 99 28.47 -3.14 17.73
C PRO A 99 27.53 -3.66 16.65
N GLN A 100 26.27 -3.20 16.63
CA GLN A 100 25.25 -3.55 15.63
C GLN A 100 25.03 -2.43 14.58
N LYS A 101 26.08 -1.67 14.26
CA LYS A 101 25.97 -0.61 13.25
C LYS A 101 25.72 -1.13 11.85
N GLU A 102 26.20 -2.33 11.55
CA GLU A 102 26.06 -2.93 10.22
C GLU A 102 24.57 -3.13 9.86
N GLY A 103 24.18 -2.63 8.69
CA GLY A 103 22.76 -2.61 8.25
C GLY A 103 21.85 -1.59 8.99
N CYS A 104 22.32 -1.01 10.12
CA CYS A 104 21.57 -0.03 10.90
C CYS A 104 22.05 1.41 10.68
N TYR A 105 23.34 1.67 10.77
CA TYR A 105 23.95 2.99 10.61
C TYR A 105 24.88 3.01 9.41
N LYS A 106 24.77 4.02 8.57
CA LYS A 106 25.67 4.22 7.42
C LYS A 106 26.77 5.20 7.83
N ASP A 107 28.03 4.79 7.68
CA ASP A 107 29.18 5.64 7.99
C ASP A 107 29.09 6.97 7.22
N GLY A 108 29.39 8.07 7.93
CA GLY A 108 29.26 9.44 7.40
C GLY A 108 27.83 10.01 7.41
N ALA A 109 26.82 9.26 7.83
CA ALA A 109 25.46 9.80 7.96
C ALA A 109 25.39 10.88 9.05
N LYS A 110 24.74 12.00 8.73
CA LYS A 110 24.57 13.14 9.66
C LYS A 110 23.49 12.93 10.73
N SER A 111 22.68 11.89 10.59
CA SER A 111 21.62 11.57 11.55
C SER A 111 21.23 10.09 11.46
N LYS A 112 20.80 9.53 12.59
CA LYS A 112 20.11 8.25 12.66
C LYS A 112 18.69 8.49 13.12
N THR A 113 17.73 8.04 12.34
CA THR A 113 16.31 8.24 12.63
C THR A 113 15.51 6.94 12.53
N TYR A 114 14.41 6.89 13.25
CA TYR A 114 13.35 5.91 13.11
C TYR A 114 12.00 6.65 12.96
N SER A 115 11.28 6.39 11.91
CA SER A 115 10.03 7.10 11.60
C SER A 115 8.83 6.17 11.67
N VAL A 116 7.77 6.65 12.32
CA VAL A 116 6.51 5.92 12.49
C VAL A 116 5.37 6.74 11.93
N THR A 117 4.59 6.15 11.04
CA THR A 117 3.41 6.80 10.47
C THR A 117 2.31 6.93 11.51
N ILE A 118 1.74 8.13 11.64
CA ILE A 118 0.59 8.38 12.50
C ILE A 118 -0.67 7.90 11.79
N LYS A 119 -1.32 6.88 12.34
CA LYS A 119 -2.55 6.33 11.79
C LYS A 119 -3.69 7.33 11.98
N SER A 120 -4.24 7.81 10.87
CA SER A 120 -5.47 8.61 10.89
C SER A 120 -6.69 7.75 11.28
N ASP A 121 -7.79 8.38 11.66
CA ASP A 121 -9.03 7.66 12.00
C ASP A 121 -9.57 6.87 10.80
N ILE A 122 -9.34 7.36 9.58
CA ILE A 122 -9.65 6.66 8.33
C ILE A 122 -8.87 5.34 8.24
N HIS A 123 -7.58 5.36 8.56
CA HIS A 123 -6.78 4.12 8.57
C HIS A 123 -7.16 3.18 9.72
N LYS A 124 -7.55 3.72 10.87
CA LYS A 124 -8.07 2.89 11.98
C LYS A 124 -9.38 2.20 11.57
N SER A 125 -10.29 2.93 10.93
CA SER A 125 -11.53 2.36 10.40
C SER A 125 -11.27 1.32 9.31
N GLN A 126 -10.29 1.54 8.43
CA GLN A 126 -9.91 0.57 7.42
C GLN A 126 -9.26 -0.69 8.04
N ILE A 127 -8.48 -0.55 9.12
CA ILE A 127 -7.94 -1.70 9.87
C ILE A 127 -9.10 -2.52 10.45
N ALA A 128 -10.05 -1.89 11.10
CA ALA A 128 -11.23 -2.58 11.63
C ALA A 128 -12.04 -3.26 10.51
N PHE A 129 -12.20 -2.61 9.36
CA PHE A 129 -12.86 -3.21 8.20
C PHE A 129 -12.11 -4.44 7.65
N GLN A 130 -10.78 -4.45 7.66
CA GLN A 130 -9.97 -5.60 7.22
C GLN A 130 -10.20 -6.86 8.07
N GLU A 131 -10.59 -6.71 9.33
CA GLU A 131 -10.92 -7.84 10.21
C GLU A 131 -12.30 -8.44 9.95
N SER A 132 -13.17 -7.74 9.20
CA SER A 132 -14.52 -8.22 8.90
C SER A 132 -14.49 -9.45 7.97
N GLU A 133 -15.48 -10.35 8.16
CA GLU A 133 -15.66 -11.53 7.31
C GLU A 133 -15.88 -11.13 5.84
N TYR A 134 -16.61 -10.04 5.61
CA TYR A 134 -16.82 -9.49 4.28
C TYR A 134 -15.51 -9.16 3.58
N PHE A 135 -14.58 -8.48 4.27
CA PHE A 135 -13.28 -8.15 3.70
C PHE A 135 -12.47 -9.42 3.40
N LYS A 136 -12.43 -10.36 4.35
CA LYS A 136 -11.69 -11.63 4.21
C LYS A 136 -12.21 -12.44 3.02
N GLU A 137 -13.53 -12.52 2.85
CA GLU A 137 -14.15 -13.20 1.71
C GLU A 137 -13.83 -12.51 0.39
N LYS A 138 -14.07 -11.19 0.31
CA LYS A 138 -13.87 -10.43 -0.91
C LYS A 138 -12.40 -10.32 -1.31
N SER A 139 -11.48 -10.28 -0.38
CA SER A 139 -10.05 -10.25 -0.69
C SER A 139 -9.56 -11.51 -1.41
N LYS A 140 -10.23 -12.66 -1.19
CA LYS A 140 -9.96 -13.90 -1.93
C LYS A 140 -10.28 -13.79 -3.41
N GLU A 141 -11.19 -12.90 -3.80
CA GLU A 141 -11.56 -12.71 -5.21
C GLU A 141 -10.47 -12.01 -6.04
N ARG A 142 -9.43 -11.49 -5.40
CA ARG A 142 -8.32 -10.81 -6.07
C ARG A 142 -7.61 -11.71 -7.09
N TYR A 143 -7.51 -13.01 -6.83
CA TYR A 143 -6.89 -13.95 -7.77
C TYR A 143 -7.55 -13.95 -9.15
N LYS A 144 -8.85 -13.60 -9.23
CA LYS A 144 -9.58 -13.51 -10.51
C LYS A 144 -8.99 -12.45 -11.44
N ILE A 145 -8.52 -11.34 -10.86
CA ILE A 145 -7.86 -10.24 -11.58
C ILE A 145 -6.49 -10.71 -12.08
N GLU A 146 -5.73 -11.40 -11.24
CA GLU A 146 -4.41 -11.93 -11.59
C GLU A 146 -4.52 -13.01 -12.67
N ALA A 147 -5.47 -13.92 -12.55
CA ALA A 147 -5.77 -14.92 -13.57
C ALA A 147 -6.17 -14.29 -14.91
N LYS A 148 -6.98 -13.22 -14.87
CA LYS A 148 -7.39 -12.49 -16.08
C LYS A 148 -6.22 -11.75 -16.73
N ASN A 149 -5.38 -11.11 -15.93
CA ASN A 149 -4.18 -10.44 -16.45
C ASN A 149 -3.19 -11.46 -17.05
N SER A 150 -3.04 -12.63 -16.44
CA SER A 150 -2.23 -13.71 -16.98
C SER A 150 -2.78 -14.23 -18.32
N GLU A 151 -4.10 -14.43 -18.41
CA GLU A 151 -4.76 -14.81 -19.68
C GLU A 151 -4.52 -13.77 -20.79
N LEU A 152 -4.72 -12.47 -20.49
CA LEU A 152 -4.48 -11.39 -21.43
C LEU A 152 -3.03 -11.37 -21.91
N LYS A 153 -2.07 -11.49 -21.02
CA LYS A 153 -0.64 -11.45 -21.34
C LYS A 153 -0.21 -12.67 -22.15
N HIS A 154 -0.48 -13.86 -21.65
CA HIS A 154 0.09 -15.09 -22.24
C HIS A 154 -0.71 -15.66 -23.43
N ARG A 155 -1.98 -15.33 -23.55
CA ARG A 155 -2.84 -15.90 -24.61
C ARG A 155 -3.32 -14.88 -25.64
N HIS A 156 -3.24 -13.60 -25.32
CA HIS A 156 -3.80 -12.54 -26.18
C HIS A 156 -2.80 -11.42 -26.49
N GLY A 157 -1.50 -11.66 -26.28
CA GLY A 157 -0.41 -10.76 -26.68
C GLY A 157 -0.41 -9.40 -26.00
N TYR A 158 -1.03 -9.28 -24.80
CA TYR A 158 -1.12 -8.01 -24.08
C TYR A 158 0.22 -7.57 -23.46
N ASP A 159 1.21 -8.46 -23.40
CA ASP A 159 2.56 -8.22 -22.90
C ASP A 159 3.54 -7.70 -23.95
N LYS A 160 3.17 -7.79 -25.24
CA LYS A 160 4.02 -7.38 -26.35
C LYS A 160 3.36 -6.30 -27.17
N ALA A 161 4.04 -5.17 -27.33
CA ALA A 161 3.61 -4.13 -28.24
C ALA A 161 3.85 -4.59 -29.69
N SER A 162 2.79 -4.92 -30.41
CA SER A 162 2.82 -5.20 -31.84
C SER A 162 2.44 -3.99 -32.68
N SER A 163 1.99 -2.92 -32.04
CA SER A 163 1.60 -1.66 -32.65
C SER A 163 2.48 -0.53 -32.13
N SER A 164 2.74 0.50 -32.92
CA SER A 164 3.45 1.71 -32.52
C SER A 164 2.49 2.86 -32.24
N GLY A 165 2.89 3.75 -31.33
CA GLY A 165 2.12 4.94 -30.96
C GLY A 165 0.94 4.63 -30.04
N LEU A 166 0.40 5.69 -29.39
CA LEU A 166 -0.63 5.57 -28.37
C LEU A 166 -1.92 4.93 -28.91
N ILE A 167 -2.39 5.41 -30.06
CA ILE A 167 -3.64 4.93 -30.68
C ILE A 167 -3.52 3.44 -31.06
N GLY A 168 -2.38 3.04 -31.64
CA GLY A 168 -2.14 1.63 -31.99
C GLY A 168 -2.17 0.73 -30.75
N MET A 169 -1.55 1.16 -29.67
CA MET A 169 -1.53 0.44 -28.40
C MET A 169 -2.93 0.36 -27.74
N GLU A 170 -3.72 1.42 -27.81
CA GLU A 170 -5.10 1.42 -27.32
C GLU A 170 -5.97 0.43 -28.10
N ILE A 171 -5.86 0.40 -29.44
CA ILE A 171 -6.60 -0.54 -30.30
C ILE A 171 -6.17 -1.98 -29.98
N GLN A 172 -4.88 -2.26 -29.89
CA GLN A 172 -4.37 -3.59 -29.52
C GLN A 172 -4.92 -4.05 -28.17
N GLY A 173 -4.88 -3.18 -27.16
CA GLY A 173 -5.40 -3.47 -25.82
C GLY A 173 -6.92 -3.73 -25.85
N ALA A 174 -7.67 -2.89 -26.54
CA ALA A 174 -9.12 -3.03 -26.68
C ALA A 174 -9.51 -4.35 -27.37
N LEU A 175 -8.81 -4.74 -28.45
CA LEU A 175 -9.05 -6.00 -29.17
C LEU A 175 -8.74 -7.22 -28.30
N ALA A 176 -7.66 -7.19 -27.55
CA ALA A 176 -7.32 -8.27 -26.62
C ALA A 176 -8.43 -8.46 -25.56
N ILE A 177 -8.87 -7.37 -24.93
CA ILE A 177 -9.94 -7.39 -23.93
C ILE A 177 -11.27 -7.85 -24.56
N PHE A 178 -11.62 -7.35 -25.74
CA PHE A 178 -12.83 -7.74 -26.48
C PHE A 178 -12.83 -9.24 -26.75
N THR A 179 -11.74 -9.78 -27.29
CA THR A 179 -11.61 -11.22 -27.60
C THR A 179 -11.82 -12.09 -26.37
N VAL A 180 -11.21 -11.72 -25.23
CA VAL A 180 -11.39 -12.45 -23.98
C VAL A 180 -12.84 -12.41 -23.50
N ASN A 181 -13.50 -11.25 -23.62
CA ASN A 181 -14.88 -11.10 -23.22
C ASN A 181 -15.84 -11.92 -24.11
N ILE A 182 -15.65 -11.92 -25.43
CA ILE A 182 -16.45 -12.75 -26.35
C ILE A 182 -16.27 -14.24 -26.04
N LYS A 183 -15.04 -14.72 -25.86
CA LYS A 183 -14.79 -16.13 -25.47
C LYS A 183 -15.51 -16.50 -24.18
N ARG A 184 -15.56 -15.57 -23.21
CA ARG A 184 -16.27 -15.83 -21.96
C ARG A 184 -17.78 -15.86 -22.13
N ILE A 185 -18.33 -14.96 -22.94
CA ILE A 185 -19.76 -14.95 -23.27
C ILE A 185 -20.15 -16.26 -23.95
N LEU A 186 -19.40 -16.69 -24.97
CA LEU A 186 -19.64 -17.96 -25.65
C LEU A 186 -19.61 -19.16 -24.70
N LYS A 187 -18.66 -19.17 -23.74
CA LYS A 187 -18.60 -20.22 -22.72
C LYS A 187 -19.78 -20.23 -21.73
N ILE A 188 -20.45 -19.09 -21.55
CA ILE A 188 -21.63 -18.99 -20.67
C ILE A 188 -22.90 -19.39 -21.41
N LEU A 189 -22.94 -19.14 -22.70
CA LEU A 189 -24.11 -19.41 -23.55
C LEU A 189 -24.16 -20.83 -24.14
N GLY A 190 -23.04 -21.51 -24.24
CA GLY A 190 -22.90 -22.87 -24.78
C GLY A 190 -22.44 -23.86 -23.78
#